data_f4a46d257ca9747fe4aae952e103a9b9
#
_entry.id   f4a46d257ca9747fe4aae952e103a9b9
#
_cell.length_a   1.000
_cell.length_b   1.000
_cell.length_c   1.000
_cell.angle_alpha   90.00
_cell.angle_beta   90.00
_cell.angle_gamma   90.00
#
_symmetry.space_group_name_H-M   'P 1'
#
loop_
_entity.id
_entity.type
_entity.pdbx_description
1 polymer ?
#
loop_
_entity_poly.entity_id
_entity_poly.type
_entity_poly.pdbx_seq_one_letter_code
_entity_poly.pdbx_strand_id
1 'polypeptide(L)'
;MKNARVLFVAVCAIAATFLVSSFAARTRAQASAAQQQVLDMQKKFQDLTVAGDADGVAALMTDEAIFVHGNGAVQSKSEFVGAIRAGQMAFSMYDLKDPKVVTFNGGAIVSGLVDLAIKSPPGATAPPRLLHMRGSSVWLSTSSGWKLALDQDTTLAGPPAGTPPPPANH
;
A
#
# COMPACT_ATOMS: atom_id res chain seq x y z
N MET A 1 -50.89 -34.68 -0.87
CA MET A 1 -50.33 -33.70 -1.80
C MET A 1 -49.87 -32.40 -1.15
N LYS A 2 -50.44 -31.90 -0.05
CA LYS A 2 -50.03 -30.66 0.67
C LYS A 2 -48.65 -30.78 1.31
N ASN A 3 -48.31 -31.93 1.90
CA ASN A 3 -47.03 -32.13 2.63
C ASN A 3 -45.80 -32.19 1.71
N ALA A 4 -45.94 -32.66 0.46
CA ALA A 4 -44.85 -32.70 -0.51
C ALA A 4 -44.45 -31.29 -1.01
N ARG A 5 -45.41 -30.37 -1.13
CA ARG A 5 -45.12 -28.97 -1.52
C ARG A 5 -44.41 -28.20 -0.41
N VAL A 6 -44.76 -28.42 0.86
CA VAL A 6 -44.11 -27.78 2.00
C VAL A 6 -42.65 -28.25 2.13
N LEU A 7 -42.41 -29.55 1.94
CA LEU A 7 -41.06 -30.13 1.99
C LEU A 7 -40.18 -29.59 0.87
N PHE A 8 -40.70 -29.44 -0.33
CA PHE A 8 -39.95 -28.91 -1.49
C PHE A 8 -39.56 -27.44 -1.30
N VAL A 9 -40.45 -26.59 -0.78
CA VAL A 9 -40.18 -25.19 -0.47
C VAL A 9 -39.13 -25.06 0.63
N ALA A 10 -39.16 -25.88 1.67
CA ALA A 10 -38.17 -25.87 2.75
C ALA A 10 -36.80 -26.30 2.27
N VAL A 11 -36.69 -27.31 1.41
CA VAL A 11 -35.40 -27.75 0.84
C VAL A 11 -34.79 -26.69 -0.09
N CYS A 12 -35.60 -26.03 -0.91
CA CYS A 12 -35.12 -24.92 -1.78
C CYS A 12 -34.66 -23.72 -0.96
N ALA A 13 -35.31 -23.37 0.14
CA ALA A 13 -34.90 -22.27 1.01
C ALA A 13 -33.57 -22.56 1.70
N ILE A 14 -33.34 -23.78 2.17
CA ILE A 14 -32.09 -24.20 2.81
C ILE A 14 -30.95 -24.19 1.76
N ALA A 15 -31.19 -24.71 0.56
CA ALA A 15 -30.19 -24.70 -0.51
C ALA A 15 -29.79 -23.27 -0.93
N ALA A 16 -30.72 -22.33 -1.00
CA ALA A 16 -30.47 -20.93 -1.33
C ALA A 16 -29.63 -20.23 -0.25
N THR A 17 -29.89 -20.49 1.03
CA THR A 17 -29.09 -19.91 2.13
C THR A 17 -27.66 -20.44 2.15
N PHE A 18 -27.42 -21.70 1.84
CA PHE A 18 -26.08 -22.28 1.73
C PHE A 18 -25.29 -21.69 0.55
N LEU A 19 -25.90 -21.46 -0.60
CA LEU A 19 -25.29 -20.86 -1.76
C LEU A 19 -24.87 -19.41 -1.50
N VAL A 20 -25.72 -18.60 -0.90
CA VAL A 20 -25.41 -17.19 -0.57
C VAL A 20 -24.28 -17.11 0.46
N SER A 21 -24.31 -17.93 1.50
CA SER A 21 -23.26 -17.97 2.52
C SER A 21 -21.90 -18.38 1.94
N SER A 22 -21.87 -19.36 1.04
CA SER A 22 -20.66 -19.83 0.38
C SER A 22 -20.09 -18.78 -0.56
N PHE A 23 -20.93 -18.02 -1.27
CA PHE A 23 -20.50 -16.94 -2.14
C PHE A 23 -19.89 -15.79 -1.35
N ALA A 24 -20.54 -15.35 -0.27
CA ALA A 24 -20.02 -14.29 0.59
C ALA A 24 -18.68 -14.65 1.25
N ALA A 25 -18.52 -15.92 1.68
CA ALA A 25 -17.26 -16.39 2.25
C ALA A 25 -16.12 -16.40 1.21
N ARG A 26 -16.39 -16.81 -0.02
CA ARG A 26 -15.39 -16.78 -1.11
C ARG A 26 -14.98 -15.35 -1.47
N THR A 27 -15.92 -14.42 -1.57
CA THR A 27 -15.63 -13.00 -1.87
C THR A 27 -14.76 -12.37 -0.78
N ARG A 28 -15.06 -12.67 0.50
CA ARG A 28 -14.25 -12.18 1.63
C ARG A 28 -12.83 -12.76 1.61
N ALA A 29 -12.68 -14.05 1.32
CA ALA A 29 -11.38 -14.70 1.22
C ALA A 29 -10.53 -14.13 0.06
N GLN A 30 -11.15 -13.87 -1.09
CA GLN A 30 -10.49 -13.23 -2.22
C GLN A 30 -10.03 -11.78 -1.91
N ALA A 31 -10.87 -10.99 -1.25
CA ALA A 31 -10.49 -9.64 -0.82
C ALA A 31 -9.31 -9.66 0.16
N SER A 32 -9.32 -10.58 1.14
CA SER A 32 -8.21 -10.77 2.08
C SER A 32 -6.90 -11.19 1.38
N ALA A 33 -6.97 -12.09 0.40
CA ALA A 33 -5.81 -12.51 -0.38
C ALA A 33 -5.24 -11.35 -1.22
N ALA A 34 -6.09 -10.57 -1.86
CA ALA A 34 -5.68 -9.39 -2.62
C ALA A 34 -5.02 -8.33 -1.73
N GLN A 35 -5.55 -8.10 -0.53
CA GLN A 35 -4.95 -7.19 0.45
C GLN A 35 -3.53 -7.63 0.83
N GLN A 36 -3.34 -8.94 1.11
CA GLN A 36 -2.01 -9.46 1.45
C GLN A 36 -1.04 -9.31 0.28
N GLN A 37 -1.45 -9.67 -0.93
CA GLN A 37 -0.61 -9.52 -2.13
C GLN A 37 -0.14 -8.07 -2.32
N VAL A 38 -1.03 -7.10 -2.13
CA VAL A 38 -0.67 -5.68 -2.26
C VAL A 38 0.29 -5.25 -1.16
N LEU A 39 0.13 -5.71 0.08
CA LEU A 39 1.09 -5.45 1.16
C LEU A 39 2.47 -6.03 0.86
N ASP A 40 2.53 -7.23 0.30
CA ASP A 40 3.78 -7.87 -0.10
C ASP A 40 4.47 -7.06 -1.22
N MET A 41 3.69 -6.54 -2.18
CA MET A 41 4.22 -5.67 -3.24
C MET A 41 4.69 -4.32 -2.70
N GLN A 42 3.95 -3.71 -1.76
CA GLN A 42 4.36 -2.48 -1.08
C GLN A 42 5.68 -2.67 -0.33
N LYS A 43 5.80 -3.75 0.41
CA LYS A 43 7.05 -4.11 1.10
C LYS A 43 8.20 -4.29 0.11
N LYS A 44 7.96 -5.02 -0.99
CA LYS A 44 8.96 -5.23 -2.04
C LYS A 44 9.42 -3.91 -2.67
N PHE A 45 8.50 -2.97 -2.94
CA PHE A 45 8.83 -1.64 -3.45
C PHE A 45 9.76 -0.89 -2.47
N GLN A 46 9.45 -0.92 -1.17
CA GLN A 46 10.26 -0.30 -0.13
C GLN A 46 11.66 -0.93 -0.04
N ASP A 47 11.75 -2.25 -0.05
CA ASP A 47 13.02 -2.98 0.04
C ASP A 47 13.93 -2.68 -1.17
N LEU A 48 13.37 -2.68 -2.39
CA LEU A 48 14.10 -2.34 -3.62
C LEU A 48 14.56 -0.88 -3.62
N THR A 49 13.72 0.02 -3.11
CA THR A 49 14.07 1.45 -2.97
C THR A 49 15.23 1.64 -1.99
N VAL A 50 15.22 0.96 -0.83
CA VAL A 50 16.32 0.98 0.15
C VAL A 50 17.59 0.35 -0.42
N ALA A 51 17.46 -0.72 -1.21
CA ALA A 51 18.57 -1.36 -1.89
C ALA A 51 19.18 -0.50 -3.00
N GLY A 52 18.47 0.53 -3.49
CA GLY A 52 18.87 1.32 -4.66
C GLY A 52 18.70 0.58 -5.99
N ASP A 53 17.87 -0.48 -6.01
CA ASP A 53 17.57 -1.25 -7.21
C ASP A 53 16.57 -0.51 -8.10
N ALA A 54 17.08 0.42 -8.89
CA ALA A 54 16.28 1.26 -9.77
C ALA A 54 15.47 0.46 -10.81
N ASP A 55 16.04 -0.64 -11.33
CA ASP A 55 15.37 -1.47 -12.33
C ASP A 55 14.25 -2.31 -11.69
N GLY A 56 14.50 -2.84 -10.49
CA GLY A 56 13.49 -3.53 -9.70
C GLY A 56 12.33 -2.61 -9.32
N VAL A 57 12.61 -1.37 -8.90
CA VAL A 57 11.59 -0.35 -8.63
C VAL A 57 10.80 -0.03 -9.89
N ALA A 58 11.47 0.23 -11.03
CA ALA A 58 10.82 0.53 -12.30
C ALA A 58 9.88 -0.61 -12.75
N ALA A 59 10.26 -1.86 -12.52
CA ALA A 59 9.47 -3.04 -12.87
C ALA A 59 8.16 -3.14 -12.07
N LEU A 60 8.08 -2.53 -10.88
CA LEU A 60 6.88 -2.50 -10.05
C LEU A 60 5.92 -1.36 -10.39
N MET A 61 6.35 -0.35 -11.16
CA MET A 61 5.57 0.84 -11.47
C MET A 61 4.86 0.73 -12.81
N THR A 62 3.69 1.38 -12.96
CA THR A 62 3.08 1.64 -14.28
C THR A 62 3.92 2.67 -15.03
N ASP A 63 3.72 2.83 -16.33
CA ASP A 63 4.49 3.81 -17.10
C ASP A 63 4.09 5.26 -16.77
N GLU A 64 2.85 5.47 -16.39
CA GLU A 64 2.28 6.76 -15.97
C GLU A 64 2.38 7.00 -14.45
N ALA A 65 3.13 6.17 -13.72
CA ALA A 65 3.21 6.29 -12.27
C ALA A 65 3.75 7.65 -11.82
N ILE A 66 3.15 8.18 -10.76
CA ILE A 66 3.50 9.47 -10.15
C ILE A 66 4.00 9.23 -8.73
N PHE A 67 5.06 9.93 -8.35
CA PHE A 67 5.56 9.99 -6.99
C PHE A 67 5.39 11.42 -6.45
N VAL A 68 4.66 11.59 -5.34
CA VAL A 68 4.44 12.87 -4.68
C VAL A 68 5.17 12.88 -3.35
N HIS A 69 6.19 13.72 -3.26
CA HIS A 69 7.02 13.83 -2.06
C HIS A 69 6.34 14.61 -0.94
N GLY A 70 6.77 14.37 0.29
CA GLY A 70 6.26 15.05 1.48
C GLY A 70 6.42 16.59 1.50
N ASN A 71 7.23 17.15 0.60
CA ASN A 71 7.38 18.58 0.36
C ASN A 71 6.51 19.12 -0.79
N GLY A 72 5.67 18.25 -1.39
CA GLY A 72 4.80 18.60 -2.51
C GLY A 72 5.44 18.50 -3.90
N ALA A 73 6.73 18.17 -4.02
CA ALA A 73 7.35 17.92 -5.32
C ALA A 73 6.74 16.66 -5.96
N VAL A 74 6.56 16.70 -7.28
CA VAL A 74 6.01 15.59 -8.06
C VAL A 74 7.06 15.10 -9.05
N GLN A 75 7.22 13.79 -9.12
CA GLN A 75 8.10 13.11 -10.07
C GLN A 75 7.31 12.09 -10.89
N SER A 76 7.63 11.99 -12.17
CA SER A 76 7.25 10.86 -13.02
C SER A 76 8.06 9.61 -12.64
N LYS A 77 7.62 8.45 -13.13
CA LYS A 77 8.39 7.19 -13.01
C LYS A 77 9.84 7.36 -13.44
N SER A 78 10.09 7.99 -14.59
CA SER A 78 11.45 8.16 -15.13
C SER A 78 12.34 9.03 -14.25
N GLU A 79 11.79 10.10 -13.68
CA GLU A 79 12.52 10.99 -12.78
C GLU A 79 12.82 10.32 -11.45
N PHE A 80 11.83 9.65 -10.85
CA PHE A 80 12.01 8.93 -9.59
C PHE A 80 13.03 7.79 -9.72
N VAL A 81 12.89 6.93 -10.73
CA VAL A 81 13.82 5.83 -11.00
C VAL A 81 15.22 6.36 -11.37
N GLY A 82 15.28 7.44 -12.13
CA GLY A 82 16.54 8.13 -12.48
C GLY A 82 17.27 8.66 -11.25
N ALA A 83 16.56 9.25 -10.30
CA ALA A 83 17.12 9.74 -9.05
C ALA A 83 17.68 8.63 -8.16
N ILE A 84 16.99 7.47 -8.09
CA ILE A 84 17.50 6.28 -7.40
C ILE A 84 18.78 5.78 -8.07
N ARG A 85 18.78 5.62 -9.41
CA ARG A 85 19.94 5.15 -10.19
C ARG A 85 21.15 6.06 -10.06
N ALA A 86 20.93 7.37 -9.97
CA ALA A 86 21.96 8.36 -9.76
C ALA A 86 22.44 8.46 -8.30
N GLY A 87 21.86 7.72 -7.37
CA GLY A 87 22.15 7.81 -5.93
C GLY A 87 21.71 9.13 -5.28
N GLN A 88 20.90 9.94 -5.98
CA GLN A 88 20.35 11.20 -5.45
C GLN A 88 19.26 10.94 -4.41
N MET A 89 18.57 9.79 -4.52
CA MET A 89 17.65 9.27 -3.55
C MET A 89 18.23 7.98 -2.95
N ALA A 90 18.87 8.11 -1.80
CA ALA A 90 19.49 7.00 -1.10
C ALA A 90 18.88 6.88 0.30
N PHE A 91 18.27 5.74 0.59
CA PHE A 91 17.60 5.47 1.86
C PHE A 91 18.32 4.37 2.63
N SER A 92 18.34 4.47 3.95
CA SER A 92 18.77 3.38 4.85
C SER A 92 17.60 2.66 5.52
N MET A 93 16.42 3.27 5.48
CA MET A 93 15.16 2.72 5.97
C MET A 93 13.99 3.29 5.19
N TYR A 94 13.00 2.46 4.90
CA TYR A 94 11.69 2.83 4.40
C TYR A 94 10.69 1.84 4.97
N ASP A 95 9.99 2.23 6.03
CA ASP A 95 9.14 1.34 6.82
C ASP A 95 7.71 1.86 6.88
N LEU A 96 6.75 1.03 6.47
CA LEU A 96 5.32 1.32 6.54
C LEU A 96 4.73 0.65 7.78
N LYS A 97 4.16 1.44 8.67
CA LYS A 97 3.54 0.99 9.92
C LYS A 97 2.02 1.14 9.87
N ASP A 98 1.35 0.24 10.56
CA ASP A 98 -0.11 0.21 10.69
C ASP A 98 -0.85 0.36 9.35
N PRO A 99 -0.50 -0.45 8.32
CA PRO A 99 -1.09 -0.32 7.01
C PRO A 99 -2.58 -0.62 7.02
N LYS A 100 -3.35 0.24 6.35
CA LYS A 100 -4.75 0.01 5.99
C LYS A 100 -4.83 -0.22 4.50
N VAL A 101 -5.50 -1.29 4.09
CA VAL A 101 -5.69 -1.63 2.68
C VAL A 101 -7.16 -1.63 2.33
N VAL A 102 -7.51 -0.86 1.30
CA VAL A 102 -8.84 -0.84 0.70
C VAL A 102 -8.73 -1.37 -0.72
N THR A 103 -9.39 -2.48 -1.02
CA THR A 103 -9.46 -3.04 -2.37
C THR A 103 -10.70 -2.56 -3.10
N PHE A 104 -10.57 -2.31 -4.41
CA PHE A 104 -11.67 -1.97 -5.31
C PHE A 104 -11.49 -2.74 -6.63
N ASN A 105 -12.48 -2.65 -7.53
CA ASN A 105 -12.37 -3.33 -8.82
C ASN A 105 -11.18 -2.78 -9.62
N GLY A 106 -10.20 -3.64 -9.89
CA GLY A 106 -8.99 -3.30 -10.64
C GLY A 106 -7.86 -2.68 -9.81
N GLY A 107 -7.99 -2.55 -8.48
CA GLY A 107 -6.90 -1.95 -7.70
C GLY A 107 -7.04 -2.01 -6.19
N ALA A 108 -6.10 -1.35 -5.53
CA ALA A 108 -6.08 -1.18 -4.08
C ALA A 108 -5.40 0.14 -3.69
N ILE A 109 -5.80 0.65 -2.54
CA ILE A 109 -5.11 1.74 -1.84
C ILE A 109 -4.48 1.16 -0.58
N VAL A 110 -3.21 1.47 -0.36
CA VAL A 110 -2.50 1.20 0.89
C VAL A 110 -2.22 2.55 1.55
N SER A 111 -2.51 2.70 2.83
CA SER A 111 -2.16 3.91 3.58
C SER A 111 -1.69 3.55 4.98
N GLY A 112 -0.67 4.26 5.48
CA GLY A 112 -0.10 4.01 6.80
C GLY A 112 0.84 5.12 7.25
N LEU A 113 1.46 4.93 8.40
CA LEU A 113 2.58 5.76 8.84
C LEU A 113 3.85 5.29 8.15
N VAL A 114 4.68 6.22 7.70
CA VAL A 114 5.94 5.93 7.04
C VAL A 114 7.08 6.54 7.84
N ASP A 115 8.04 5.68 8.22
CA ASP A 115 9.34 6.11 8.71
C ASP A 115 10.36 5.93 7.59
N LEU A 116 11.01 7.03 7.19
CA LEU A 116 11.99 7.05 6.13
C LEU A 116 13.30 7.66 6.66
N ALA A 117 14.41 6.96 6.48
CA ALA A 117 15.74 7.48 6.79
C ALA A 117 16.54 7.71 5.49
N ILE A 118 16.86 8.98 5.22
CA ILE A 118 17.70 9.38 4.08
C ILE A 118 19.16 9.22 4.51
N LYS A 119 19.97 8.52 3.70
CA LYS A 119 21.41 8.37 3.93
C LYS A 119 22.09 9.73 3.86
N SER A 120 23.03 9.95 4.76
CA SER A 120 23.92 11.11 4.65
C SER A 120 24.84 10.96 3.45
N PRO A 121 25.22 12.06 2.79
CA PRO A 121 26.21 12.03 1.72
C PRO A 121 27.53 11.40 2.20
N PRO A 122 28.30 10.75 1.30
CA PRO A 122 29.61 10.20 1.67
C PRO A 122 30.51 11.26 2.31
N GLY A 123 31.12 10.93 3.44
CA GLY A 123 31.98 11.85 4.21
C GLY A 123 31.25 12.81 5.15
N ALA A 124 29.94 12.82 5.17
CA ALA A 124 29.18 13.61 6.15
C ALA A 124 29.27 12.98 7.55
N THR A 125 29.45 13.83 8.57
CA THR A 125 29.45 13.41 9.98
C THR A 125 28.05 13.46 10.60
N ALA A 126 27.09 14.09 9.91
CA ALA A 126 25.70 14.17 10.38
C ALA A 126 24.99 12.80 10.30
N PRO A 127 24.14 12.46 11.26
CA PRO A 127 23.35 11.22 11.19
C PRO A 127 22.37 11.25 10.02
N PRO A 128 21.86 10.08 9.57
CA PRO A 128 20.78 10.02 8.59
C PRO A 128 19.57 10.87 9.00
N ARG A 129 18.97 11.55 8.04
CA ARG A 129 17.77 12.35 8.29
C ARG A 129 16.56 11.44 8.36
N LEU A 130 15.93 11.40 9.52
CA LEU A 130 14.69 10.64 9.74
C LEU A 130 13.48 11.53 9.41
N LEU A 131 12.56 10.99 8.64
CA LEU A 131 11.27 11.60 8.29
C LEU A 131 10.13 10.72 8.79
N HIS A 132 9.14 11.35 9.43
CA HIS A 132 7.89 10.71 9.80
C HIS A 132 6.79 11.28 8.90
N MET A 133 6.09 10.40 8.20
CA MET A 133 5.13 10.79 7.16
C MET A 133 3.85 9.98 7.26
N ARG A 134 2.82 10.45 6.58
CA ARG A 134 1.66 9.66 6.19
C ARG A 134 1.81 9.31 4.72
N GLY A 135 1.95 8.02 4.41
CA GLY A 135 2.02 7.54 3.04
C GLY A 135 0.69 6.99 2.55
N SER A 136 0.46 7.11 1.25
CA SER A 136 -0.66 6.50 0.54
C SER A 136 -0.21 6.08 -0.85
N SER A 137 -0.43 4.81 -1.20
CA SER A 137 -0.06 4.24 -2.49
C SER A 137 -1.29 3.67 -3.19
N VAL A 138 -1.37 3.86 -4.50
CA VAL A 138 -2.39 3.25 -5.36
C VAL A 138 -1.73 2.16 -6.20
N TRP A 139 -2.24 0.95 -6.06
CA TRP A 139 -1.81 -0.23 -6.79
C TRP A 139 -2.89 -0.68 -7.75
N LEU A 140 -2.53 -0.94 -9.01
CA LEU A 140 -3.43 -1.45 -10.05
C LEU A 140 -3.17 -2.93 -10.27
N SER A 141 -4.24 -3.70 -10.37
CA SER A 141 -4.21 -5.11 -10.77
C SER A 141 -4.15 -5.20 -12.30
N THR A 142 -3.04 -5.70 -12.83
CA THR A 142 -2.82 -5.83 -14.28
C THR A 142 -2.64 -7.30 -14.66
N SER A 143 -2.58 -7.61 -15.95
CA SER A 143 -2.29 -8.96 -16.44
C SER A 143 -0.89 -9.46 -16.04
N SER A 144 0.04 -8.55 -15.73
CA SER A 144 1.40 -8.86 -15.26
C SER A 144 1.55 -8.78 -13.73
N GLY A 145 0.44 -8.70 -12.97
CA GLY A 145 0.42 -8.57 -11.52
C GLY A 145 0.13 -7.14 -11.05
N TRP A 146 0.38 -6.88 -9.77
CA TRP A 146 0.17 -5.57 -9.17
C TRP A 146 1.25 -4.57 -9.60
N LYS A 147 0.82 -3.36 -9.98
CA LYS A 147 1.70 -2.24 -10.38
C LYS A 147 1.36 -0.99 -9.60
N LEU A 148 2.38 -0.28 -9.11
CA LEU A 148 2.25 1.00 -8.44
C LEU A 148 1.91 2.10 -9.46
N ALA A 149 0.81 2.81 -9.25
CA ALA A 149 0.39 3.94 -10.10
C ALA A 149 0.61 5.29 -9.42
N LEU A 150 0.52 5.34 -8.11
CA LEU A 150 0.77 6.55 -7.31
C LEU A 150 1.43 6.14 -6.00
N ASP A 151 2.44 6.88 -5.60
CA ASP A 151 2.92 6.92 -4.22
C ASP A 151 2.93 8.38 -3.76
N GLN A 152 2.31 8.65 -2.62
CA GLN A 152 2.21 9.99 -2.07
C GLN A 152 2.53 9.97 -0.59
N ASP A 153 3.45 10.84 -0.21
CA ASP A 153 3.84 11.09 1.17
C ASP A 153 3.44 12.50 1.62
N THR A 154 3.05 12.60 2.88
CA THR A 154 2.81 13.88 3.56
C THR A 154 3.64 13.90 4.82
N THR A 155 4.55 14.87 4.92
CA THR A 155 5.36 15.07 6.13
C THR A 155 4.44 15.43 7.30
N LEU A 156 4.54 14.67 8.38
CA LEU A 156 3.83 15.01 9.62
C LEU A 156 4.58 16.13 10.32
N ALA A 157 3.89 17.24 10.53
CA ALA A 157 4.41 18.27 11.45
C ALA A 157 4.51 17.63 12.83
N GLY A 158 5.68 17.73 13.47
CA GLY A 158 5.78 17.40 14.89
C GLY A 158 4.77 18.25 15.67
N PRO A 159 4.21 17.77 16.79
CA PRO A 159 3.37 18.62 17.64
C PRO A 159 4.17 19.87 17.98
N PRO A 160 3.52 21.06 17.99
CA PRO A 160 4.17 22.28 18.45
C PRO A 160 4.80 22.01 19.82
N ALA A 161 5.98 22.54 20.06
CA ALA A 161 6.67 22.34 21.34
C ALA A 161 5.72 22.74 22.49
N GLY A 162 5.42 21.79 23.40
CA GLY A 162 4.49 22.00 24.51
C GLY A 162 3.05 21.50 24.28
N THR A 163 2.72 20.94 23.14
CA THR A 163 1.40 20.32 22.93
C THR A 163 1.40 18.90 23.52
N PRO A 164 0.48 18.56 24.45
CA PRO A 164 0.34 17.20 24.93
C PRO A 164 -0.06 16.26 23.77
N PRO A 165 0.36 14.99 23.79
CA PRO A 165 -0.02 14.05 22.75
C PRO A 165 -1.55 13.92 22.67
N PRO A 166 -2.14 13.77 21.48
CA PRO A 166 -3.57 13.53 21.34
C PRO A 166 -3.97 12.27 22.11
N PRO A 167 -5.18 12.21 22.67
CA PRO A 167 -5.65 11.03 23.37
C PRO A 167 -5.61 9.82 22.42
N ALA A 168 -5.12 8.69 22.93
CA ALA A 168 -5.12 7.44 22.19
C ALA A 168 -6.58 7.07 21.86
N ASN A 169 -6.92 7.05 20.57
CA ASN A 169 -8.19 6.51 20.11
C ASN A 169 -8.14 4.97 20.27
N HIS A 170 -8.91 4.50 21.25
CA HIS A 170 -9.18 3.08 21.49
C HIS A 170 -10.21 2.54 20.50
#